data_4a86bec69764604db90b18d48da48a02
#
_entry.id   4a86bec69764604db90b18d48da48a02
#
_cell.length_a   1.000
_cell.length_b   1.000
_cell.length_c   1.000
_cell.angle_alpha   90.00
_cell.angle_beta   90.00
_cell.angle_gamma   90.00
#
_symmetry.space_group_name_H-M   'P 1'
#
loop_
_entity.id
_entity.type
_entity.pdbx_description
1 polymer ?
#
loop_
_entity_poly.entity_id
_entity_poly.type
_entity_poly.pdbx_seq_one_letter_code
_entity_poly.pdbx_strand_id
1 'polypeptide(L)'
;MARLVLCRDEEDYDVMVKYIFLCARRKNVIVVIYIAMSNHGHATILATGQEDADAFKVEWLRMYSQYFSKKYRQRKVLRHTSAVALYLDSDWYLRNTLAYVPKNALDALSRVEDYRWSGYRGMFCQGRAPAGIRKAWTLTRREKEACFHTHDSLDGVPWLVNAEGGLEPASACDHEYLESAFGHDQALFLKTIGTVNMAEMQQKLVDNPRQRQNDTEMLKTIDSIAQGWFKCPLLDLSLEKKARLLPYIYRSFRTTIAQLARCFGLKPEEVARKVGKRPPETAQSSE
;
A
#
# COMPACT_ATOMS: atom_id res chain seq x y z
N MET A 1 9.95 -9.26 -12.22
CA MET A 1 9.23 -8.16 -12.88
C MET A 1 9.34 -6.89 -12.05
N ALA A 2 9.58 -5.72 -12.66
CA ALA A 2 9.51 -4.47 -11.92
C ALA A 2 8.06 -4.26 -11.45
N ARG A 3 7.86 -4.09 -10.14
CA ARG A 3 6.53 -3.79 -9.59
C ARG A 3 6.20 -2.33 -9.93
N LEU A 4 5.06 -2.12 -10.57
CA LEU A 4 4.56 -0.79 -10.88
C LEU A 4 4.24 -0.03 -9.58
N VAL A 5 4.39 1.30 -9.58
CA VAL A 5 3.84 2.14 -8.51
C VAL A 5 2.32 2.19 -8.68
N LEU A 6 1.61 1.62 -7.72
CA LEU A 6 0.16 1.56 -7.69
C LEU A 6 -0.44 2.83 -7.08
N CYS A 7 0.12 3.27 -5.95
CA CYS A 7 -0.33 4.49 -5.26
C CYS A 7 0.65 5.63 -5.56
N ARG A 8 0.23 6.57 -6.41
CA ARG A 8 1.06 7.69 -6.90
C ARG A 8 0.81 8.98 -6.13
N ASP A 9 -0.34 9.07 -5.47
CA ASP A 9 -0.75 10.16 -4.60
C ASP A 9 -1.58 9.63 -3.42
N GLU A 10 -1.95 10.51 -2.50
CA GLU A 10 -2.70 10.14 -1.29
C GLU A 10 -4.10 9.59 -1.60
N GLU A 11 -4.74 10.10 -2.66
CA GLU A 11 -6.05 9.60 -3.08
C GLU A 11 -5.98 8.13 -3.49
N ASP A 12 -4.91 7.71 -4.18
CA ASP A 12 -4.73 6.31 -4.57
C ASP A 12 -4.65 5.38 -3.37
N TYR A 13 -3.91 5.79 -2.32
CA TYR A 13 -3.84 5.03 -1.07
C TYR A 13 -5.20 4.95 -0.39
N ASP A 14 -5.89 6.09 -0.27
CA ASP A 14 -7.21 6.15 0.37
C ASP A 14 -8.22 5.29 -0.38
N VAL A 15 -8.21 5.31 -1.70
CA VAL A 15 -9.08 4.45 -2.54
C VAL A 15 -8.70 2.99 -2.39
N MET A 16 -7.40 2.66 -2.38
CA MET A 16 -6.95 1.29 -2.17
C MET A 16 -7.45 0.72 -0.85
N VAL A 17 -7.34 1.49 0.24
CA VAL A 17 -7.85 1.12 1.57
C VAL A 17 -9.37 0.96 1.56
N LYS A 18 -10.10 1.93 1.05
CA LYS A 18 -11.57 1.89 1.01
C LYS A 18 -12.09 0.70 0.21
N TYR A 19 -11.39 0.34 -0.88
CA TYR A 19 -11.76 -0.82 -1.68
C TYR A 19 -11.51 -2.16 -0.97
N ILE A 20 -10.55 -2.25 -0.04
CA ILE A 20 -10.43 -3.43 0.84
C ILE A 20 -11.77 -3.67 1.55
N PHE A 21 -12.32 -2.65 2.21
CA PHE A 21 -13.54 -2.78 3.00
C PHE A 21 -14.80 -2.94 2.15
N LEU A 22 -14.91 -2.24 1.04
CA LEU A 22 -16.02 -2.42 0.10
C LEU A 22 -16.07 -3.85 -0.46
N CYS A 23 -14.91 -4.38 -0.85
CA CYS A 23 -14.81 -5.75 -1.35
C CYS A 23 -15.09 -6.77 -0.25
N ALA A 24 -14.59 -6.54 0.96
CA ALA A 24 -14.84 -7.38 2.12
C ALA A 24 -16.35 -7.48 2.40
N ARG A 25 -17.04 -6.35 2.45
CA ARG A 25 -18.50 -6.32 2.61
C ARG A 25 -19.24 -7.08 1.51
N ARG A 26 -18.84 -6.88 0.25
CA ARG A 26 -19.47 -7.54 -0.92
C ARG A 26 -19.25 -9.05 -0.94
N LYS A 27 -18.16 -9.51 -0.36
CA LYS A 27 -17.75 -10.94 -0.37
C LYS A 27 -17.91 -11.61 0.99
N ASN A 28 -18.55 -10.92 1.92
CA ASN A 28 -18.83 -11.43 3.26
C ASN A 28 -17.58 -11.94 3.99
N VAL A 29 -16.49 -11.20 3.88
CA VAL A 29 -15.26 -11.43 4.64
C VAL A 29 -15.01 -10.28 5.63
N ILE A 30 -14.31 -10.56 6.72
CA ILE A 30 -13.98 -9.59 7.75
C ILE A 30 -12.51 -9.23 7.61
N VAL A 31 -12.19 -7.93 7.62
CA VAL A 31 -10.80 -7.45 7.59
C VAL A 31 -10.27 -7.36 9.00
N VAL A 32 -9.18 -8.06 9.28
CA VAL A 32 -8.50 -8.05 10.58
C VAL A 32 -7.46 -6.93 10.65
N ILE A 33 -6.59 -6.86 9.68
CA ILE A 33 -5.59 -5.80 9.53
C ILE A 33 -5.21 -5.63 8.05
N TYR A 34 -4.78 -4.43 7.69
CA TYR A 34 -4.32 -4.12 6.33
C TYR A 34 -3.16 -3.13 6.34
N ILE A 35 -2.50 -3.03 5.20
CA ILE A 35 -1.60 -1.93 4.84
C ILE A 35 -1.62 -1.71 3.33
N ALA A 36 -1.72 -0.44 2.91
CA ALA A 36 -1.53 -0.05 1.52
C ALA A 36 -0.14 0.55 1.33
N MET A 37 0.63 0.00 0.40
CA MET A 37 1.99 0.44 0.05
C MET A 37 1.99 1.06 -1.35
N SER A 38 3.08 1.74 -1.70
CA SER A 38 3.20 2.40 -3.02
C SER A 38 3.03 1.45 -4.21
N ASN A 39 3.41 0.19 -4.07
CA ASN A 39 3.45 -0.79 -5.15
C ASN A 39 2.77 -2.13 -4.83
N HIS A 40 2.17 -2.27 -3.67
CA HIS A 40 1.42 -3.45 -3.25
C HIS A 40 0.53 -3.12 -2.04
N GLY A 41 -0.31 -4.06 -1.63
CA GLY A 41 -1.07 -4.00 -0.38
C GLY A 41 -1.18 -5.37 0.24
N HIS A 42 -1.35 -5.41 1.54
CA HIS A 42 -1.63 -6.61 2.31
C HIS A 42 -2.93 -6.44 3.08
N ALA A 43 -3.70 -7.51 3.20
CA ALA A 43 -4.86 -7.59 4.08
C ALA A 43 -4.92 -8.99 4.68
N THR A 44 -5.07 -9.10 6.00
CA THR A 44 -5.46 -10.34 6.67
C THR A 44 -6.96 -10.30 6.87
N ILE A 45 -7.64 -11.35 6.45
CA ILE A 45 -9.09 -11.45 6.47
C ILE A 45 -9.55 -12.75 7.14
N LEU A 46 -10.74 -12.73 7.71
CA LEU A 46 -11.48 -13.93 8.08
C LEU A 46 -12.51 -14.19 7.00
N ALA A 47 -12.51 -15.39 6.46
CA ALA A 47 -13.43 -15.85 5.43
C ALA A 47 -14.02 -17.20 5.85
N THR A 48 -15.23 -17.51 5.38
CA THR A 48 -15.86 -18.81 5.66
C THR A 48 -15.20 -19.96 4.90
N GLY A 49 -14.52 -19.62 3.80
CA GLY A 49 -13.76 -20.59 2.99
C GLY A 49 -12.82 -19.93 2.00
N GLN A 50 -12.05 -20.76 1.33
CA GLN A 50 -11.08 -20.31 0.32
C GLN A 50 -11.76 -19.58 -0.84
N GLU A 51 -12.97 -20.00 -1.21
CA GLU A 51 -13.73 -19.37 -2.30
C GLU A 51 -14.06 -17.90 -2.01
N ASP A 52 -14.46 -17.59 -0.78
CA ASP A 52 -14.75 -16.21 -0.36
C ASP A 52 -13.48 -15.35 -0.36
N ALA A 53 -12.37 -15.91 0.12
CA ALA A 53 -11.07 -15.23 0.10
C ALA A 53 -10.59 -14.96 -1.34
N ASP A 54 -10.76 -15.92 -2.24
CA ASP A 54 -10.42 -15.75 -3.66
C ASP A 54 -11.36 -14.75 -4.36
N ALA A 55 -12.65 -14.78 -4.06
CA ALA A 55 -13.63 -13.83 -4.57
C ALA A 55 -13.33 -12.39 -4.10
N PHE A 56 -12.94 -12.23 -2.83
CA PHE A 56 -12.49 -10.94 -2.28
C PHE A 56 -11.26 -10.43 -3.03
N LYS A 57 -10.24 -11.26 -3.18
CA LYS A 57 -8.99 -10.93 -3.88
C LYS A 57 -9.25 -10.47 -5.32
N VAL A 58 -10.07 -11.23 -6.06
CA VAL A 58 -10.41 -10.90 -7.45
C VAL A 58 -11.17 -9.58 -7.54
N GLU A 59 -12.15 -9.36 -6.65
CA GLU A 59 -12.94 -8.13 -6.64
C GLU A 59 -12.08 -6.90 -6.29
N TRP A 60 -11.18 -7.01 -5.32
CA TRP A 60 -10.27 -5.91 -4.94
C TRP A 60 -9.34 -5.54 -6.10
N LEU A 61 -8.72 -6.52 -6.75
CA LEU A 61 -7.90 -6.29 -7.94
C LEU A 61 -8.70 -5.63 -9.06
N ARG A 62 -9.92 -6.11 -9.32
CA ARG A 62 -10.81 -5.59 -10.36
C ARG A 62 -11.17 -4.13 -10.11
N MET A 63 -11.64 -3.83 -8.90
CA MET A 63 -12.06 -2.46 -8.53
C MET A 63 -10.89 -1.49 -8.62
N TYR A 64 -9.74 -1.84 -8.04
CA TYR A 64 -8.58 -0.96 -8.07
C TYR A 64 -8.02 -0.79 -9.49
N SER A 65 -8.02 -1.84 -10.30
CA SER A 65 -7.61 -1.75 -11.71
C SER A 65 -8.52 -0.83 -12.52
N GLN A 66 -9.82 -0.85 -12.28
CA GLN A 66 -10.78 0.06 -12.94
C GLN A 66 -10.54 1.52 -12.52
N TYR A 67 -10.40 1.78 -11.21
CA TYR A 67 -10.07 3.11 -10.70
C TYR A 67 -8.77 3.65 -11.32
N PHE A 68 -7.68 2.87 -11.22
CA PHE A 68 -6.38 3.24 -11.75
C PHE A 68 -6.42 3.54 -13.25
N SER A 69 -7.09 2.68 -14.02
CA SER A 69 -7.22 2.86 -15.47
C SER A 69 -8.01 4.11 -15.83
N LYS A 70 -9.06 4.44 -15.06
CA LYS A 70 -9.88 5.65 -15.25
C LYS A 70 -9.08 6.90 -14.90
N LYS A 71 -8.45 6.93 -13.71
CA LYS A 71 -7.69 8.09 -13.22
C LYS A 71 -6.51 8.43 -14.12
N TYR A 72 -5.72 7.43 -14.50
CA TYR A 72 -4.48 7.62 -15.26
C TYR A 72 -4.63 7.42 -16.77
N ARG A 73 -5.87 7.19 -17.26
CA ARG A 73 -6.18 6.94 -18.67
C ARG A 73 -5.31 5.83 -19.30
N GLN A 74 -4.87 4.88 -18.46
CA GLN A 74 -4.00 3.78 -18.86
C GLN A 74 -4.78 2.45 -18.82
N ARG A 75 -5.00 1.85 -19.98
CA ARG A 75 -5.70 0.56 -20.07
C ARG A 75 -4.72 -0.60 -19.84
N LYS A 76 -5.18 -1.64 -19.14
CA LYS A 76 -4.47 -2.92 -18.96
C LYS A 76 -3.10 -2.85 -18.25
N VAL A 77 -2.74 -1.74 -17.62
CA VAL A 77 -1.44 -1.60 -16.94
C VAL A 77 -1.32 -2.58 -15.77
N LEU A 78 -2.42 -2.82 -15.04
CA LEU A 78 -2.46 -3.76 -13.93
C LEU A 78 -2.75 -5.22 -14.35
N ARG A 79 -2.75 -5.53 -15.65
CA ARG A 79 -3.05 -6.88 -16.14
C ARG A 79 -2.09 -7.95 -15.60
N HIS A 80 -0.87 -7.56 -15.30
CA HIS A 80 0.18 -8.44 -14.77
C HIS A 80 0.34 -8.32 -13.24
N THR A 81 -0.55 -7.58 -12.58
CA THR A 81 -0.58 -7.52 -11.12
C THR A 81 -1.10 -8.85 -10.61
N SER A 82 -0.32 -9.51 -9.77
CA SER A 82 -0.72 -10.76 -9.12
C SER A 82 -1.17 -10.49 -7.69
N ALA A 83 -2.16 -11.22 -7.24
CA ALA A 83 -2.51 -11.33 -5.84
C ALA A 83 -2.55 -12.80 -5.44
N VAL A 84 -2.06 -13.09 -4.25
CA VAL A 84 -2.04 -14.42 -3.68
C VAL A 84 -2.85 -14.40 -2.40
N ALA A 85 -3.74 -15.36 -2.20
CA ALA A 85 -4.38 -15.63 -0.94
C ALA A 85 -3.68 -16.84 -0.31
N LEU A 86 -3.21 -16.67 0.94
CA LEU A 86 -2.54 -17.72 1.71
C LEU A 86 -3.41 -18.09 2.90
N TYR A 87 -3.61 -19.39 3.09
CA TYR A 87 -4.27 -19.91 4.26
C TYR A 87 -3.29 -19.92 5.45
N LEU A 88 -3.74 -19.39 6.58
CA LEU A 88 -2.95 -19.34 7.81
C LEU A 88 -3.35 -20.51 8.70
N ASP A 89 -2.58 -21.60 8.65
CA ASP A 89 -2.91 -22.92 9.18
C ASP A 89 -2.47 -23.15 10.63
N SER A 90 -1.82 -22.17 11.25
CA SER A 90 -1.32 -22.29 12.63
C SER A 90 -1.29 -20.93 13.34
N ASP A 91 -1.42 -20.95 14.67
CA ASP A 91 -1.31 -19.76 15.52
C ASP A 91 0.01 -19.02 15.34
N TRP A 92 1.08 -19.77 15.15
CA TRP A 92 2.40 -19.20 14.92
C TRP A 92 2.42 -18.44 13.58
N TYR A 93 1.89 -19.04 12.52
CA TYR A 93 1.84 -18.42 11.20
C TYR A 93 0.90 -17.21 11.21
N LEU A 94 -0.26 -17.34 11.87
CA LEU A 94 -1.20 -16.24 12.06
C LEU A 94 -0.54 -15.03 12.75
N ARG A 95 0.07 -15.23 13.95
CA ARG A 95 0.72 -14.14 14.68
C ARG A 95 1.83 -13.45 13.89
N ASN A 96 2.67 -14.24 13.21
CA ASN A 96 3.73 -13.67 12.38
C ASN A 96 3.17 -12.87 11.21
N THR A 97 2.10 -13.34 10.57
CA THR A 97 1.44 -12.62 9.47
C THR A 97 0.79 -11.33 9.96
N LEU A 98 0.08 -11.37 11.10
CA LEU A 98 -0.53 -10.19 11.70
C LEU A 98 0.51 -9.12 12.05
N ALA A 99 1.69 -9.52 12.54
CA ALA A 99 2.80 -8.61 12.82
C ALA A 99 3.53 -8.14 11.54
N TYR A 100 3.60 -9.00 10.51
CA TYR A 100 4.23 -8.67 9.24
C TYR A 100 3.51 -7.56 8.48
N VAL A 101 2.19 -7.53 8.52
CA VAL A 101 1.40 -6.53 7.78
C VAL A 101 1.80 -5.10 8.16
N PRO A 102 1.72 -4.64 9.42
CA PRO A 102 2.11 -3.28 9.77
C PRO A 102 3.63 -3.03 9.68
N LYS A 103 4.46 -4.08 9.79
CA LYS A 103 5.91 -3.97 9.61
C LYS A 103 6.32 -3.38 8.25
N ASN A 104 5.51 -3.58 7.21
CA ASN A 104 5.77 -3.01 5.89
C ASN A 104 5.83 -1.47 5.89
N ALA A 105 5.31 -0.78 6.90
CA ALA A 105 5.48 0.67 7.06
C ALA A 105 6.96 1.09 7.08
N LEU A 106 7.85 0.22 7.60
CA LEU A 106 9.29 0.45 7.65
C LEU A 106 9.91 0.53 6.24
N ASP A 107 9.36 -0.21 5.28
CA ASP A 107 9.79 -0.14 3.87
C ASP A 107 9.40 1.19 3.21
N ALA A 108 8.37 1.85 3.72
CA ALA A 108 7.99 3.21 3.34
C ALA A 108 8.76 4.29 4.12
N LEU A 109 9.76 3.90 4.93
CA LEU A 109 10.54 4.78 5.79
C LEU A 109 9.68 5.53 6.82
N SER A 110 8.61 4.91 7.28
CA SER A 110 7.71 5.41 8.31
C SER A 110 7.76 4.53 9.55
N ARG A 111 7.51 5.10 10.71
CA ARG A 111 7.22 4.31 11.90
C ARG A 111 5.88 3.61 11.72
N VAL A 112 5.71 2.46 12.35
CA VAL A 112 4.46 1.67 12.25
C VAL A 112 3.26 2.47 12.75
N GLU A 113 3.44 3.22 13.83
CA GLU A 113 2.41 4.05 14.45
C GLU A 113 2.00 5.25 13.59
N ASP A 114 2.92 5.77 12.80
CA ASP A 114 2.74 7.01 12.03
C ASP A 114 2.22 6.74 10.60
N TYR A 115 2.27 5.47 10.15
CA TYR A 115 1.89 5.14 8.79
C TYR A 115 0.38 5.21 8.58
N ARG A 116 -0.07 6.23 7.85
CA ARG A 116 -1.49 6.61 7.70
C ARG A 116 -2.36 5.50 7.12
N TRP A 117 -1.85 4.76 6.15
CA TRP A 117 -2.63 3.77 5.38
C TRP A 117 -2.45 2.34 5.91
N SER A 118 -2.44 2.21 7.22
CA SER A 118 -2.36 0.93 7.94
C SER A 118 -3.48 0.77 8.95
N GLY A 119 -4.00 -0.44 9.08
CA GLY A 119 -4.95 -0.82 10.11
C GLY A 119 -4.39 -0.71 11.53
N TYR A 120 -3.06 -0.67 11.70
CA TYR A 120 -2.41 -0.57 13.01
C TYR A 120 -2.90 0.62 13.83
N ARG A 121 -3.20 1.75 13.21
CA ARG A 121 -3.65 2.97 13.91
C ARG A 121 -4.96 2.80 14.70
N GLY A 122 -5.74 1.78 14.41
CA GLY A 122 -6.95 1.45 15.15
C GLY A 122 -6.76 0.46 16.29
N MET A 123 -5.56 -0.12 16.42
CA MET A 123 -5.28 -1.18 17.39
C MET A 123 -4.93 -0.61 18.77
N PHE A 124 -5.27 -1.37 19.81
CA PHE A 124 -5.01 -1.01 21.22
C PHE A 124 -5.53 0.39 21.60
N CYS A 125 -6.48 0.92 20.82
CA CYS A 125 -7.07 2.23 21.02
C CYS A 125 -8.31 2.12 21.92
N GLN A 126 -8.12 2.18 23.23
CA GLN A 126 -9.26 2.22 24.14
C GLN A 126 -9.96 3.59 24.10
N GLY A 127 -11.12 3.63 23.44
CA GLY A 127 -12.14 4.66 23.68
C GLY A 127 -11.91 6.06 23.12
N ARG A 128 -10.93 6.32 22.30
CA ARG A 128 -10.74 7.64 21.65
C ARG A 128 -11.31 7.65 20.23
N ALA A 129 -12.55 8.15 20.11
CA ALA A 129 -13.03 8.55 18.80
C ALA A 129 -12.31 9.84 18.37
N PRO A 130 -11.69 9.91 17.17
CA PRO A 130 -11.11 11.15 16.65
C PRO A 130 -12.18 12.24 16.49
N ALA A 131 -11.77 13.53 16.52
CA ALA A 131 -12.68 14.65 16.29
C ALA A 131 -13.18 14.68 14.83
N GLY A 132 -14.39 15.17 14.60
CA GLY A 132 -14.92 15.38 13.25
C GLY A 132 -15.39 14.12 12.52
N ILE A 133 -15.63 13.03 13.25
CA ILE A 133 -16.04 11.74 12.68
C ILE A 133 -17.50 11.74 12.27
N ARG A 134 -17.75 11.19 11.07
CA ARG A 134 -19.09 10.89 10.54
C ARG A 134 -19.24 9.40 10.28
N LYS A 135 -20.43 8.87 10.51
CA LYS A 135 -20.75 7.48 10.14
C LYS A 135 -20.89 7.37 8.62
N ALA A 136 -20.23 6.42 7.98
CA ALA A 136 -20.23 6.29 6.52
C ALA A 136 -21.66 6.12 5.93
N TRP A 137 -22.56 5.43 6.64
CA TRP A 137 -23.93 5.26 6.20
C TRP A 137 -24.75 6.56 6.21
N THR A 138 -24.39 7.58 7.02
CA THR A 138 -25.06 8.89 7.06
C THR A 138 -24.66 9.83 5.93
N LEU A 139 -23.63 9.49 5.17
CA LEU A 139 -23.21 10.27 4.02
C LEU A 139 -24.30 10.27 2.93
N THR A 140 -24.50 11.39 2.29
CA THR A 140 -25.36 11.48 1.10
C THR A 140 -24.81 10.62 -0.03
N ARG A 141 -25.64 10.26 -1.01
CA ARG A 141 -25.19 9.50 -2.18
C ARG A 141 -23.98 10.15 -2.86
N ARG A 142 -24.02 11.48 -3.02
CA ARG A 142 -22.93 12.23 -3.67
C ARG A 142 -21.64 12.19 -2.85
N GLU A 143 -21.74 12.28 -1.51
CA GLU A 143 -20.58 12.14 -0.62
C GLU A 143 -20.04 10.72 -0.63
N LYS A 144 -20.90 9.69 -0.68
CA LYS A 144 -20.46 8.28 -0.82
C LYS A 144 -19.70 8.05 -2.14
N GLU A 145 -20.23 8.59 -3.24
CA GLU A 145 -19.54 8.54 -4.54
C GLU A 145 -18.19 9.26 -4.49
N ALA A 146 -18.12 10.44 -3.92
CA ALA A 146 -16.88 11.21 -3.80
C ALA A 146 -15.87 10.55 -2.86
N CYS A 147 -16.32 10.04 -1.71
CA CYS A 147 -15.46 9.50 -0.67
C CYS A 147 -15.02 8.05 -0.96
N PHE A 148 -15.95 7.18 -1.38
CA PHE A 148 -15.72 5.74 -1.53
C PHE A 148 -15.65 5.27 -2.99
N HIS A 149 -15.88 6.14 -3.96
CA HIS A 149 -15.98 5.79 -5.37
C HIS A 149 -16.95 4.62 -5.63
N THR A 150 -18.08 4.59 -4.90
CA THR A 150 -19.10 3.53 -4.97
C THR A 150 -20.51 4.10 -5.00
N HIS A 151 -21.42 3.31 -5.57
CA HIS A 151 -22.87 3.56 -5.49
C HIS A 151 -23.57 2.72 -4.40
N ASP A 152 -22.79 1.94 -3.63
CA ASP A 152 -23.35 1.11 -2.55
C ASP A 152 -23.99 1.99 -1.47
N SER A 153 -25.08 1.53 -0.89
CA SER A 153 -25.82 2.27 0.14
C SER A 153 -25.00 2.51 1.42
N LEU A 154 -24.11 1.58 1.73
CA LEU A 154 -23.34 1.50 2.98
C LEU A 154 -24.22 1.39 4.23
N ASP A 155 -25.48 0.96 4.09
CA ASP A 155 -26.38 0.78 5.23
C ASP A 155 -25.88 -0.32 6.15
N GLY A 156 -25.97 -0.07 7.45
CA GLY A 156 -25.55 -1.02 8.49
C GLY A 156 -24.05 -1.19 8.67
N VAL A 157 -23.19 -0.49 7.90
CA VAL A 157 -21.75 -0.54 8.15
C VAL A 157 -21.36 0.28 9.39
N PRO A 158 -20.45 -0.24 10.25
CA PRO A 158 -19.99 0.48 11.43
C PRO A 158 -18.99 1.59 11.12
N TRP A 159 -18.57 1.72 9.87
CA TRP A 159 -17.44 2.53 9.43
C TRP A 159 -17.60 4.00 9.77
N LEU A 160 -16.53 4.57 10.29
CA LEU A 160 -16.39 5.98 10.58
C LEU A 160 -15.41 6.62 9.58
N VAL A 161 -15.72 7.85 9.21
CA VAL A 161 -14.95 8.64 8.24
C VAL A 161 -14.54 9.94 8.91
N ASN A 162 -13.26 10.29 8.84
CA ASN A 162 -12.75 11.55 9.38
C ASN A 162 -13.08 12.76 8.48
N ALA A 163 -12.70 13.95 8.93
CA ALA A 163 -13.01 15.20 8.22
C ALA A 163 -12.41 15.26 6.79
N GLU A 164 -11.28 14.62 6.58
CA GLU A 164 -10.57 14.53 5.30
C GLU A 164 -11.13 13.41 4.40
N GLY A 165 -12.15 12.69 4.84
CA GLY A 165 -12.73 11.57 4.10
C GLY A 165 -11.96 10.24 4.24
N GLY A 166 -10.96 10.16 5.11
CA GLY A 166 -10.23 8.93 5.43
C GLY A 166 -11.07 7.98 6.27
N LEU A 167 -10.95 6.68 6.00
CA LEU A 167 -11.62 5.64 6.79
C LEU A 167 -10.87 5.42 8.11
N GLU A 168 -11.61 5.42 9.23
CA GLU A 168 -11.03 5.16 10.55
C GLU A 168 -10.85 3.66 10.79
N PRO A 169 -9.60 3.18 10.91
CA PRO A 169 -9.32 1.74 11.02
C PRO A 169 -10.01 1.07 12.21
N ALA A 170 -10.10 1.75 13.36
CA ALA A 170 -10.75 1.24 14.56
C ALA A 170 -12.23 0.87 14.38
N SER A 171 -12.89 1.45 13.37
CA SER A 171 -14.29 1.19 13.06
C SER A 171 -14.51 0.15 11.97
N ALA A 172 -13.45 -0.23 11.27
CA ALA A 172 -13.56 -1.01 10.04
C ALA A 172 -12.86 -2.37 10.13
N CYS A 173 -11.80 -2.49 10.94
CA CYS A 173 -11.10 -3.74 11.18
C CYS A 173 -11.64 -4.49 12.40
N ASP A 174 -11.55 -5.81 12.40
CA ASP A 174 -11.74 -6.65 13.58
C ASP A 174 -10.47 -6.68 14.42
N HIS A 175 -10.22 -5.58 15.14
CA HIS A 175 -9.05 -5.47 16.01
C HIS A 175 -9.14 -6.40 17.23
N GLU A 176 -10.35 -6.69 17.70
CA GLU A 176 -10.55 -7.62 18.82
C GLU A 176 -9.98 -9.01 18.51
N TYR A 177 -10.25 -9.51 17.31
CA TYR A 177 -9.67 -10.79 16.88
C TYR A 177 -8.13 -10.73 16.87
N LEU A 178 -7.55 -9.63 16.35
CA LEU A 178 -6.10 -9.47 16.33
C LEU A 178 -5.52 -9.37 17.73
N GLU A 179 -6.08 -8.51 18.58
CA GLU A 179 -5.59 -8.27 19.93
C GLU A 179 -5.69 -9.53 20.78
N SER A 180 -6.76 -10.32 20.63
CA SER A 180 -6.92 -11.61 21.30
C SER A 180 -5.83 -12.62 20.91
N ALA A 181 -5.40 -12.63 19.65
CA ALA A 181 -4.29 -13.48 19.19
C ALA A 181 -2.96 -13.19 19.91
N PHE A 182 -2.81 -11.99 20.46
CA PHE A 182 -1.67 -11.57 21.28
C PHE A 182 -1.99 -11.44 22.78
N GLY A 183 -3.13 -11.99 23.20
CA GLY A 183 -3.57 -11.90 24.62
C GLY A 183 -3.80 -10.46 25.10
N HIS A 184 -4.20 -9.56 24.21
CA HIS A 184 -4.36 -8.11 24.44
C HIS A 184 -3.07 -7.42 24.93
N ASP A 185 -1.90 -8.04 24.71
CA ASP A 185 -0.59 -7.51 25.08
C ASP A 185 0.03 -6.74 23.90
N GLN A 186 -0.08 -5.42 23.95
CA GLN A 186 0.54 -4.53 22.97
C GLN A 186 2.06 -4.66 22.93
N ALA A 187 2.71 -4.90 24.08
CA ALA A 187 4.16 -5.04 24.14
C ALA A 187 4.61 -6.32 23.45
N LEU A 188 3.86 -7.42 23.62
CA LEU A 188 4.11 -8.67 22.90
C LEU A 188 3.94 -8.48 21.39
N PHE A 189 2.90 -7.77 20.96
CA PHE A 189 2.68 -7.47 19.55
C PHE A 189 3.83 -6.64 18.95
N LEU A 190 4.21 -5.53 19.62
CA LEU A 190 5.32 -4.68 19.19
C LEU A 190 6.67 -5.43 19.17
N LYS A 191 6.90 -6.30 20.15
CA LYS A 191 8.07 -7.19 20.17
C LYS A 191 8.08 -8.13 18.96
N THR A 192 6.91 -8.65 18.57
CA THR A 192 6.77 -9.54 17.40
C THR A 192 6.99 -8.78 16.09
N ILE A 193 6.55 -7.53 15.98
CA ILE A 193 6.91 -6.65 14.84
C ILE A 193 8.42 -6.44 14.76
N GLY A 194 9.08 -6.44 15.92
CA GLY A 194 10.53 -6.44 16.06
C GLY A 194 11.13 -5.08 16.37
N THR A 195 11.61 -4.91 17.62
CA THR A 195 12.42 -3.77 18.04
C THR A 195 13.70 -3.62 17.23
N VAL A 196 14.26 -4.73 16.74
CA VAL A 196 15.44 -4.76 15.86
C VAL A 196 15.19 -4.00 14.54
N ASN A 197 13.99 -4.04 14.01
CA ASN A 197 13.66 -3.31 12.77
C ASN A 197 13.55 -1.80 13.00
N MET A 198 13.14 -1.36 14.20
CA MET A 198 13.11 0.07 14.55
C MET A 198 14.53 0.63 14.70
N ALA A 199 15.44 -0.12 15.38
CA ALA A 199 16.83 0.26 15.51
C ALA A 199 17.53 0.31 14.13
N GLU A 200 17.27 -0.67 13.28
CA GLU A 200 17.79 -0.73 11.90
C GLU A 200 17.26 0.42 11.03
N MET A 201 15.99 0.80 11.18
CA MET A 201 15.41 1.95 10.49
C MET A 201 16.00 3.26 11.02
N GLN A 202 16.13 3.44 12.33
CA GLN A 202 16.77 4.61 12.92
C GLN A 202 18.23 4.73 12.46
N GLN A 203 18.99 3.63 12.41
CA GLN A 203 20.35 3.62 11.91
C GLN A 203 20.39 3.98 10.42
N LYS A 204 19.49 3.45 9.60
CA LYS A 204 19.36 3.82 8.17
C LYS A 204 18.99 5.29 7.96
N LEU A 205 18.28 5.91 8.89
CA LEU A 205 17.94 7.34 8.84
C LEU A 205 19.08 8.23 9.31
N VAL A 206 19.85 7.79 10.33
CA VAL A 206 20.98 8.56 10.92
C VAL A 206 22.22 8.49 10.04
N ASP A 207 22.55 7.32 9.46
CA ASP A 207 23.76 7.12 8.67
C ASP A 207 23.72 7.78 7.29
N ASN A 208 22.65 8.54 6.96
CA ASN A 208 22.51 9.05 5.62
C ASN A 208 21.83 10.42 5.53
N PRO A 209 22.65 11.50 5.40
CA PRO A 209 22.16 12.88 5.30
C PRO A 209 21.40 13.18 4.00
N ARG A 210 21.42 12.28 3.01
CA ARG A 210 20.55 12.37 1.82
C ARG A 210 19.26 11.65 2.12
N GLN A 211 18.18 12.40 2.27
CA GLN A 211 16.85 11.89 2.53
C GLN A 211 16.45 10.86 1.45
N ARG A 212 16.25 9.62 1.86
CA ARG A 212 15.76 8.57 0.97
C ARG A 212 14.26 8.78 0.77
N GLN A 213 13.86 9.02 -0.46
CA GLN A 213 12.45 9.16 -0.83
C GLN A 213 11.80 7.78 -0.95
N ASN A 214 10.55 7.66 -0.52
CA ASN A 214 9.74 6.50 -0.85
C ASN A 214 9.34 6.52 -2.34
N ASP A 215 8.70 5.45 -2.84
CA ASP A 215 8.38 5.32 -4.27
C ASP A 215 7.45 6.43 -4.76
N THR A 216 6.48 6.83 -3.94
CA THR A 216 5.52 7.89 -4.28
C THR A 216 6.19 9.28 -4.34
N GLU A 217 7.04 9.58 -3.38
CA GLU A 217 7.82 10.83 -3.36
C GLU A 217 8.81 10.89 -4.52
N MET A 218 9.51 9.78 -4.77
CA MET A 218 10.43 9.65 -5.91
C MET A 218 9.69 9.85 -7.24
N LEU A 219 8.48 9.29 -7.37
CA LEU A 219 7.67 9.45 -8.57
C LEU A 219 7.29 10.92 -8.79
N LYS A 220 6.84 11.63 -7.75
CA LYS A 220 6.54 13.08 -7.82
C LYS A 220 7.78 13.90 -8.22
N THR A 221 8.94 13.56 -7.63
CA THR A 221 10.21 14.21 -7.96
C THR A 221 10.59 13.99 -9.43
N ILE A 222 10.51 12.76 -9.91
CA ILE A 222 10.82 12.42 -11.30
C ILE A 222 9.85 13.12 -12.26
N ASP A 223 8.56 13.16 -11.93
CA ASP A 223 7.55 13.82 -12.77
C ASP A 223 7.80 15.32 -12.86
N SER A 224 8.12 15.99 -11.75
CA SER A 224 8.48 17.40 -11.72
C SER A 224 9.70 17.71 -12.61
N ILE A 225 10.73 16.86 -12.56
CA ILE A 225 11.92 17.02 -13.41
C ILE A 225 11.60 16.76 -14.88
N ALA A 226 10.75 15.76 -15.17
CA ALA A 226 10.29 15.46 -16.52
C ALA A 226 9.51 16.63 -17.13
N GLN A 227 8.63 17.23 -16.34
CA GLN A 227 7.92 18.46 -16.73
C GLN A 227 8.88 19.61 -17.01
N GLY A 228 9.90 19.80 -16.14
CA GLY A 228 10.92 20.82 -16.34
C GLY A 228 11.73 20.64 -17.63
N TRP A 229 12.18 19.43 -17.91
CA TRP A 229 13.08 19.12 -19.02
C TRP A 229 12.36 18.93 -20.37
N PHE A 230 11.20 18.27 -20.36
CA PHE A 230 10.55 17.80 -21.57
C PHE A 230 9.15 18.38 -21.77
N LYS A 231 8.66 19.20 -20.82
CA LYS A 231 7.30 19.77 -20.82
C LYS A 231 6.21 18.70 -20.96
N CYS A 232 6.47 17.54 -20.38
CA CYS A 232 5.64 16.36 -20.53
C CYS A 232 5.73 15.52 -19.25
N PRO A 233 4.61 14.98 -18.72
CA PRO A 233 4.61 14.13 -17.55
C PRO A 233 5.38 12.83 -17.81
N LEU A 234 5.91 12.22 -16.74
CA LEU A 234 6.69 10.97 -16.82
C LEU A 234 5.97 9.86 -17.57
N LEU A 235 4.66 9.79 -17.44
CA LEU A 235 3.83 8.74 -18.05
C LEU A 235 3.85 8.79 -19.58
N ASP A 236 3.93 9.98 -20.15
CA ASP A 236 3.87 10.23 -21.58
C ASP A 236 5.27 10.31 -22.22
N LEU A 237 6.33 10.13 -21.41
CA LEU A 237 7.70 10.13 -21.92
C LEU A 237 7.99 8.89 -22.80
N SER A 238 8.60 9.14 -23.95
CA SER A 238 9.17 8.08 -24.77
C SER A 238 10.31 7.35 -24.05
N LEU A 239 10.61 6.11 -24.44
CA LEU A 239 11.71 5.32 -23.89
C LEU A 239 13.07 6.04 -24.00
N GLU A 240 13.26 6.82 -25.04
CA GLU A 240 14.47 7.62 -25.26
C GLU A 240 14.60 8.73 -24.23
N LYS A 241 13.53 9.49 -23.97
CA LYS A 241 13.50 10.54 -22.93
C LYS A 241 13.69 9.97 -21.53
N LYS A 242 13.04 8.82 -21.25
CA LYS A 242 13.26 8.07 -19.99
C LYS A 242 14.72 7.67 -19.82
N ALA A 243 15.36 7.20 -20.90
CA ALA A 243 16.77 6.81 -20.88
C ALA A 243 17.72 7.98 -20.58
N ARG A 244 17.38 9.20 -21.01
CA ARG A 244 18.16 10.41 -20.69
C ARG A 244 17.98 10.84 -19.22
N LEU A 245 16.78 10.67 -18.67
CA LEU A 245 16.45 11.08 -17.31
C LEU A 245 17.03 10.14 -16.24
N LEU A 246 17.03 8.84 -16.49
CA LEU A 246 17.47 7.80 -15.57
C LEU A 246 18.85 8.01 -14.97
N PRO A 247 19.94 8.27 -15.74
CA PRO A 247 21.26 8.49 -15.18
C PRO A 247 21.34 9.73 -14.29
N TYR A 248 20.60 10.79 -14.65
CA TYR A 248 20.53 12.00 -13.84
C TYR A 248 19.89 11.73 -12.47
N ILE A 249 18.70 11.09 -12.46
CA ILE A 249 18.00 10.76 -11.22
C ILE A 249 18.85 9.84 -10.35
N TYR A 250 19.48 8.81 -10.94
CA TYR A 250 20.33 7.88 -10.21
C TYR A 250 21.52 8.56 -9.51
N ARG A 251 22.11 9.59 -10.15
CA ARG A 251 23.25 10.34 -9.59
C ARG A 251 22.85 11.42 -8.59
N SER A 252 21.70 12.06 -8.83
CA SER A 252 21.27 13.23 -8.05
C SER A 252 20.51 12.84 -6.78
N PHE A 253 19.87 11.66 -6.78
CA PHE A 253 19.04 11.23 -5.66
C PHE A 253 19.54 9.88 -5.11
N ARG A 254 19.29 9.68 -3.81
CA ARG A 254 19.55 8.39 -3.19
C ARG A 254 18.42 7.41 -3.54
N THR A 255 18.67 6.57 -4.53
CA THR A 255 17.70 5.62 -5.06
C THR A 255 18.34 4.29 -5.40
N THR A 256 17.53 3.26 -5.61
CA THR A 256 17.99 1.94 -6.05
C THR A 256 17.52 1.65 -7.47
N ILE A 257 18.20 0.73 -8.15
CA ILE A 257 17.78 0.23 -9.47
C ILE A 257 16.35 -0.29 -9.41
N ALA A 258 15.99 -1.03 -8.36
CA ALA A 258 14.66 -1.57 -8.16
C ALA A 258 13.59 -0.46 -8.00
N GLN A 259 13.91 0.61 -7.27
CA GLN A 259 13.02 1.75 -7.11
C GLN A 259 12.81 2.49 -8.44
N LEU A 260 13.89 2.79 -9.15
CA LEU A 260 13.78 3.44 -10.45
C LEU A 260 13.03 2.57 -11.47
N ALA A 261 13.25 1.25 -11.45
CA ALA A 261 12.52 0.32 -12.31
C ALA A 261 11.00 0.42 -12.07
N ARG A 262 10.56 0.50 -10.80
CA ARG A 262 9.14 0.70 -10.45
C ARG A 262 8.62 2.06 -10.92
N CYS A 263 9.36 3.14 -10.62
CA CYS A 263 8.93 4.50 -10.97
C CYS A 263 8.84 4.73 -12.48
N PHE A 264 9.78 4.19 -13.26
CA PHE A 264 9.79 4.34 -14.72
C PHE A 264 8.99 3.29 -15.48
N GLY A 265 8.49 2.24 -14.78
CA GLY A 265 7.79 1.12 -15.39
C GLY A 265 8.70 0.28 -16.31
N LEU A 266 9.97 0.13 -15.95
CA LEU A 266 10.99 -0.60 -16.71
C LEU A 266 11.47 -1.84 -15.95
N LYS A 267 12.14 -2.77 -16.65
CA LYS A 267 12.80 -3.90 -15.99
C LYS A 267 14.08 -3.43 -15.26
N PRO A 268 14.44 -4.03 -14.11
CA PRO A 268 15.65 -3.68 -13.38
C PRO A 268 16.92 -3.77 -14.23
N GLU A 269 16.99 -4.76 -15.13
CA GLU A 269 18.12 -4.98 -16.04
C GLU A 269 18.26 -3.83 -17.06
N GLU A 270 17.15 -3.29 -17.53
CA GLU A 270 17.12 -2.15 -18.45
C GLU A 270 17.59 -0.88 -17.75
N VAL A 271 17.13 -0.67 -16.50
CA VAL A 271 17.58 0.47 -15.69
C VAL A 271 19.06 0.35 -15.39
N ALA A 272 19.55 -0.82 -14.93
CA ALA A 272 20.95 -1.07 -14.63
C ALA A 272 21.86 -0.72 -15.82
N ARG A 273 21.49 -1.19 -17.01
CA ARG A 273 22.21 -0.90 -18.26
C ARG A 273 22.26 0.61 -18.58
N LYS A 274 21.14 1.31 -18.38
CA LYS A 274 21.04 2.74 -18.68
C LYS A 274 21.80 3.62 -17.66
N VAL A 275 21.93 3.18 -16.41
CA VAL A 275 22.73 3.89 -15.38
C VAL A 275 24.17 3.43 -15.30
N GLY A 276 24.61 2.50 -16.16
CA GLY A 276 26.00 2.01 -16.24
C GLY A 276 26.38 1.08 -15.09
N LYS A 277 25.43 0.29 -14.57
CA LYS A 277 25.65 -0.71 -13.52
C LYS A 277 25.42 -2.13 -14.07
N ARG A 278 26.12 -3.12 -13.45
CA ARG A 278 25.87 -4.53 -13.76
C ARG A 278 24.42 -4.89 -13.35
N PRO A 279 23.67 -5.62 -14.19
CA PRO A 279 22.35 -6.08 -13.81
C PRO A 279 22.38 -6.89 -12.50
N PRO A 280 21.35 -6.79 -11.65
CA PRO A 280 21.24 -7.69 -10.51
C PRO A 280 21.16 -9.14 -11.01
N GLU A 281 21.92 -10.03 -10.37
CA GLU A 281 21.82 -11.47 -10.65
C GLU A 281 20.39 -11.92 -10.38
N THR A 282 19.74 -12.46 -11.39
CA THR A 282 18.46 -13.15 -11.21
C THR A 282 18.72 -14.36 -10.36
N ALA A 283 18.14 -14.43 -9.16
CA ALA A 283 18.10 -15.67 -8.39
C ALA A 283 17.55 -16.77 -9.32
N GLN A 284 18.40 -17.68 -9.71
CA GLN A 284 17.98 -18.88 -10.41
C GLN A 284 17.07 -19.63 -9.45
N SER A 285 15.81 -19.79 -9.82
CA SER A 285 14.93 -20.75 -9.21
C SER A 285 15.59 -22.12 -9.41
N SER A 286 16.19 -22.65 -8.35
CA SER A 286 16.47 -24.08 -8.28
C SER A 286 15.14 -24.82 -8.37
N GLU A 287 15.04 -25.66 -9.37
CA GLU A 287 14.01 -26.64 -9.62
C GLU A 287 13.76 -27.55 -8.41
#